data_b0941d103d61ee04fc37a8c5e7a684e8
#
_entry.id   b0941d103d61ee04fc37a8c5e7a684e8
#
_cell.length_a   1.000
_cell.length_b   1.000
_cell.length_c   1.000
_cell.angle_alpha   90.00
_cell.angle_beta   90.00
_cell.angle_gamma   90.00
#
_symmetry.space_group_name_H-M   'P 1'
#
loop_
_entity.id
_entity.type
_entity.pdbx_description
1 polymer ?
#
loop_
_entity_poly.entity_id
_entity_poly.type
_entity_poly.pdbx_seq_one_letter_code
_entity_poly.pdbx_strand_id
1 'polypeptide(L)'
;MLESMTYNPRPTRAEVSDVGNAVLDGADCVMLSGETAKGDYPVEAVTMMHETCLLAEVAIPYVNAFDELRKLAPVPCPTTETCAMAAVSASLEQNAGAILVLTTSGTTARLVSKYRPVCPIIMVTRNEMAARYSHLYRGVYPFYFPRSPTSRRSHGRRTLTAV
;
A
#
# COMPACT_ATOMS: atom_id res chain seq x y z
N MET A 1 -20.16 0.65 3.24
CA MET A 1 -19.92 2.02 3.76
C MET A 1 -20.88 3.05 3.15
N LEU A 2 -21.24 2.90 1.90
CA LEU A 2 -22.18 3.81 1.19
C LEU A 2 -23.49 3.09 0.86
N GLU A 3 -24.11 2.43 1.84
CA GLU A 3 -25.22 1.51 1.62
C GLU A 3 -26.44 2.17 0.95
N SER A 4 -26.70 3.44 1.26
CA SER A 4 -27.80 4.19 0.63
C SER A 4 -27.61 4.33 -0.88
N MET A 5 -26.38 4.27 -1.38
CA MET A 5 -26.06 4.31 -2.81
C MET A 5 -26.41 3.01 -3.56
N THR A 6 -26.88 1.98 -2.88
CA THR A 6 -27.51 0.84 -3.55
C THR A 6 -28.72 1.26 -4.37
N TYR A 7 -29.47 2.27 -3.87
CA TYR A 7 -30.71 2.74 -4.50
C TYR A 7 -30.73 4.23 -4.80
N ASN A 8 -29.75 4.99 -4.34
CA ASN A 8 -29.67 6.44 -4.53
C ASN A 8 -28.35 6.84 -5.19
N PRO A 9 -28.33 7.84 -6.09
CA PRO A 9 -27.12 8.29 -6.76
C PRO A 9 -26.18 9.10 -5.86
N ARG A 10 -26.61 9.42 -4.63
CA ARG A 10 -25.81 10.21 -3.66
C ARG A 10 -25.89 9.57 -2.28
N PRO A 11 -24.76 9.52 -1.54
CA PRO A 11 -24.73 9.00 -0.18
C PRO A 11 -25.31 10.01 0.82
N THR A 12 -25.58 9.53 2.02
CA THR A 12 -25.87 10.39 3.17
C THR A 12 -24.59 11.06 3.70
N ARG A 13 -24.74 12.15 4.48
CA ARG A 13 -23.59 12.80 5.13
C ARG A 13 -22.87 11.88 6.10
N ALA A 14 -23.60 11.04 6.81
CA ALA A 14 -23.04 10.08 7.76
C ALA A 14 -22.11 9.08 7.03
N GLU A 15 -22.56 8.52 5.92
CA GLU A 15 -21.77 7.56 5.13
C GLU A 15 -20.50 8.16 4.56
N VAL A 16 -20.53 9.41 4.09
CA VAL A 16 -19.33 10.13 3.64
C VAL A 16 -18.38 10.35 4.81
N SER A 17 -18.89 10.72 5.99
CA SER A 17 -18.06 10.88 7.20
C SER A 17 -17.44 9.56 7.64
N ASP A 18 -18.15 8.44 7.51
CA ASP A 18 -17.63 7.11 7.87
C ASP A 18 -16.44 6.73 6.97
N VAL A 19 -16.52 6.99 5.66
CA VAL A 19 -15.41 6.78 4.74
C VAL A 19 -14.21 7.67 5.10
N GLY A 20 -14.45 8.96 5.33
CA GLY A 20 -13.39 9.90 5.72
C GLY A 20 -12.71 9.49 7.02
N ASN A 21 -13.48 9.13 8.05
CA ASN A 21 -12.96 8.67 9.33
C ASN A 21 -12.14 7.36 9.19
N ALA A 22 -12.58 6.40 8.37
CA ALA A 22 -11.81 5.19 8.13
C ALA A 22 -10.42 5.48 7.57
N VAL A 23 -10.30 6.45 6.67
CA VAL A 23 -9.01 6.90 6.11
C VAL A 23 -8.15 7.58 7.18
N LEU A 24 -8.75 8.48 7.98
CA LEU A 24 -8.05 9.21 9.06
C LEU A 24 -7.61 8.26 10.18
N ASP A 25 -8.42 7.25 10.51
CA ASP A 25 -8.10 6.20 11.50
C ASP A 25 -7.00 5.22 11.01
N GLY A 26 -6.58 5.34 9.77
CA GLY A 26 -5.44 4.62 9.23
C GLY A 26 -5.77 3.33 8.50
N ALA A 27 -7.00 3.14 8.00
CA ALA A 27 -7.32 2.01 7.13
C ALA A 27 -6.42 1.98 5.88
N ASP A 28 -5.98 0.79 5.50
CA ASP A 28 -5.19 0.60 4.27
C ASP A 28 -6.06 0.63 3.02
N CYS A 29 -7.29 0.15 3.12
CA CYS A 29 -8.29 0.18 2.06
C CYS A 29 -9.71 0.21 2.65
N VAL A 30 -10.65 0.67 1.86
CA VAL A 30 -12.09 0.67 2.15
C VAL A 30 -12.81 -0.23 1.15
N MET A 31 -13.97 -0.78 1.53
CA MET A 31 -14.66 -1.79 0.74
C MET A 31 -16.10 -1.38 0.45
N LEU A 32 -16.52 -1.57 -0.80
CA LEU A 32 -17.90 -1.61 -1.24
C LEU A 32 -18.33 -3.06 -1.43
N SER A 33 -19.61 -3.36 -1.24
CA SER A 33 -20.17 -4.71 -1.46
C SER A 33 -21.51 -4.63 -2.21
N GLY A 34 -22.61 -4.45 -1.54
CA GLY A 34 -23.95 -4.34 -2.15
C GLY A 34 -24.05 -3.19 -3.15
N GLU A 35 -23.41 -2.08 -2.86
CA GLU A 35 -23.38 -0.86 -3.66
C GLU A 35 -22.87 -1.09 -5.09
N THR A 36 -21.89 -1.99 -5.25
CA THR A 36 -21.32 -2.32 -6.56
C THR A 36 -21.78 -3.69 -7.10
N ALA A 37 -22.22 -4.61 -6.23
CA ALA A 37 -22.61 -5.96 -6.65
C ALA A 37 -24.07 -6.05 -7.16
N LYS A 38 -24.98 -5.23 -6.60
CA LYS A 38 -26.40 -5.23 -6.92
C LYS A 38 -27.04 -3.84 -6.95
N GLY A 39 -26.29 -2.78 -6.69
CA GLY A 39 -26.79 -1.41 -6.66
C GLY A 39 -27.05 -0.86 -8.05
N ASP A 40 -27.93 0.13 -8.13
CA ASP A 40 -28.30 0.81 -9.37
C ASP A 40 -27.22 1.82 -9.81
N TYR A 41 -26.32 2.23 -8.89
CA TYR A 41 -25.32 3.29 -9.08
C TYR A 41 -23.88 2.84 -8.75
N PRO A 42 -23.38 1.74 -9.36
CA PRO A 42 -22.07 1.18 -8.97
C PRO A 42 -20.88 2.11 -9.29
N VAL A 43 -20.93 2.82 -10.41
CA VAL A 43 -19.85 3.74 -10.83
C VAL A 43 -19.82 4.97 -9.93
N GLU A 44 -20.97 5.54 -9.62
CA GLU A 44 -21.14 6.69 -8.74
C GLU A 44 -20.66 6.36 -7.32
N ALA A 45 -20.94 5.15 -6.82
CA ALA A 45 -20.50 4.68 -5.51
C ALA A 45 -18.97 4.60 -5.42
N VAL A 46 -18.32 4.04 -6.43
CA VAL A 46 -16.84 3.97 -6.50
C VAL A 46 -16.24 5.38 -6.61
N THR A 47 -16.83 6.24 -7.45
CA THR A 47 -16.36 7.62 -7.63
C THR A 47 -16.46 8.41 -6.34
N MET A 48 -17.61 8.36 -5.66
CA MET A 48 -17.82 9.05 -4.38
C MET A 48 -16.86 8.56 -3.30
N MET A 49 -16.67 7.25 -3.20
CA MET A 49 -15.69 6.68 -2.25
C MET A 49 -14.27 7.15 -2.54
N HIS A 50 -13.87 7.14 -3.81
CA HIS A 50 -12.54 7.57 -4.24
C HIS A 50 -12.29 9.05 -3.91
N GLU A 51 -13.22 9.94 -4.29
CA GLU A 51 -13.11 11.38 -4.00
C GLU A 51 -13.07 11.66 -2.50
N THR A 52 -13.88 10.95 -1.70
CA THR A 52 -13.88 11.10 -0.24
C THR A 52 -12.55 10.67 0.35
N CYS A 53 -11.96 9.56 -0.12
CA CYS A 53 -10.64 9.10 0.32
C CYS A 53 -9.55 10.13 0.00
N LEU A 54 -9.54 10.67 -1.23
CA LEU A 54 -8.55 11.68 -1.63
C LEU A 54 -8.65 12.95 -0.77
N LEU A 55 -9.87 13.42 -0.48
CA LEU A 55 -10.06 14.59 0.38
C LEU A 55 -9.62 14.32 1.83
N ALA A 56 -9.90 13.13 2.36
CA ALA A 56 -9.47 12.75 3.71
C ALA A 56 -7.94 12.64 3.80
N GLU A 57 -7.28 12.14 2.78
CA GLU A 57 -5.80 12.02 2.73
C GLU A 57 -5.10 13.37 2.82
N VAL A 58 -5.65 14.42 2.22
CA VAL A 58 -5.10 15.79 2.31
C VAL A 58 -5.09 16.32 3.74
N ALA A 59 -6.03 15.87 4.58
CA ALA A 59 -6.16 16.31 5.96
C ALA A 59 -5.21 15.61 6.95
N ILE A 60 -4.48 14.56 6.52
CA ILE A 60 -3.60 13.79 7.40
C ILE A 60 -2.33 14.58 7.72
N PRO A 61 -1.99 14.78 9.02
CA PRO A 61 -0.73 15.38 9.43
C PRO A 61 0.39 14.33 9.39
N TYR A 62 0.92 14.02 8.21
CA TYR A 62 1.82 12.89 7.97
C TYR A 62 3.06 12.86 8.85
N VAL A 63 3.70 14.02 9.12
CA VAL A 63 4.88 14.09 9.98
C VAL A 63 4.53 13.66 11.41
N ASN A 64 3.45 14.18 11.97
CA ASN A 64 3.00 13.84 13.31
C ASN A 64 2.59 12.37 13.41
N ALA A 65 1.85 11.88 12.40
CA ALA A 65 1.44 10.47 12.32
C ALA A 65 2.65 9.54 12.26
N PHE A 66 3.69 9.88 11.48
CA PHE A 66 4.93 9.13 11.43
C PHE A 66 5.63 9.08 12.79
N ASP A 67 5.74 10.20 13.49
CA ASP A 67 6.37 10.25 14.81
C ASP A 67 5.64 9.42 15.86
N GLU A 68 4.31 9.41 15.83
CA GLU A 68 3.49 8.56 16.70
C GLU A 68 3.69 7.08 16.41
N LEU A 69 3.62 6.69 15.14
CA LEU A 69 3.82 5.30 14.71
C LEU A 69 5.22 4.80 15.06
N ARG A 70 6.25 5.65 14.94
CA ARG A 70 7.62 5.33 15.33
C ARG A 70 7.76 5.05 16.82
N LYS A 71 7.07 5.80 17.68
CA LYS A 71 7.07 5.57 19.14
C LYS A 71 6.45 4.24 19.54
N LEU A 72 5.53 3.72 18.72
CA LEU A 72 4.86 2.43 18.94
C LEU A 72 5.68 1.24 18.43
N ALA A 73 6.81 1.48 17.76
CA ALA A 73 7.66 0.39 17.27
C ALA A 73 8.32 -0.35 18.45
N PRO A 74 8.47 -1.70 18.36
CA PRO A 74 9.10 -2.49 19.42
C PRO A 74 10.58 -2.13 19.58
N VAL A 75 11.08 -2.25 20.80
CA VAL A 75 12.52 -2.07 21.08
C VAL A 75 13.03 -3.37 21.74
N PRO A 76 14.04 -4.07 21.17
CA PRO A 76 14.75 -3.76 19.93
C PRO A 76 13.90 -3.95 18.65
N CYS A 77 14.10 -3.06 17.67
CA CYS A 77 13.39 -3.10 16.41
C CYS A 77 14.10 -4.01 15.39
N PRO A 78 13.38 -4.85 14.62
CA PRO A 78 13.98 -5.63 13.54
C PRO A 78 14.65 -4.74 12.48
N THR A 79 15.79 -5.18 11.93
CA THR A 79 16.57 -4.40 10.95
C THR A 79 15.73 -3.93 9.75
N THR A 80 14.87 -4.81 9.22
CA THR A 80 14.01 -4.48 8.08
C THR A 80 13.04 -3.34 8.42
N GLU A 81 12.50 -3.35 9.63
CA GLU A 81 11.57 -2.32 10.09
C GLU A 81 12.31 -1.00 10.39
N THR A 82 13.51 -1.08 10.96
CA THR A 82 14.39 0.09 11.15
C THR A 82 14.72 0.76 9.81
N CYS A 83 15.07 -0.04 8.79
CA CYS A 83 15.30 0.48 7.44
C CYS A 83 14.04 1.10 6.82
N ALA A 84 12.87 0.52 7.07
CA ALA A 84 11.60 1.09 6.58
C ALA A 84 11.31 2.45 7.22
N MET A 85 11.48 2.58 8.56
CA MET A 85 11.35 3.86 9.27
C MET A 85 12.34 4.90 8.74
N ALA A 86 13.60 4.52 8.54
CA ALA A 86 14.62 5.41 8.01
C ALA A 86 14.29 5.91 6.59
N ALA A 87 13.77 5.02 5.73
CA ALA A 87 13.35 5.38 4.38
C ALA A 87 12.17 6.37 4.38
N VAL A 88 11.19 6.18 5.27
CA VAL A 88 10.05 7.11 5.39
C VAL A 88 10.51 8.44 5.97
N SER A 89 11.34 8.45 7.02
CA SER A 89 11.92 9.69 7.56
C SER A 89 12.67 10.47 6.48
N ALA A 90 13.55 9.80 5.74
CA ALA A 90 14.29 10.42 4.65
C ALA A 90 13.35 10.97 3.55
N SER A 91 12.26 10.27 3.24
CA SER A 91 11.29 10.74 2.24
C SER A 91 10.55 12.01 2.67
N LEU A 92 10.22 12.13 3.95
CA LEU A 92 9.59 13.33 4.52
C LEU A 92 10.56 14.51 4.56
N GLU A 93 11.79 14.30 5.01
CA GLU A 93 12.84 15.31 5.12
C GLU A 93 13.26 15.88 3.74
N GLN A 94 13.33 15.01 2.73
CA GLN A 94 13.76 15.37 1.38
C GLN A 94 12.62 15.72 0.43
N ASN A 95 11.36 15.66 0.90
CA ASN A 95 10.17 15.81 0.04
C ASN A 95 10.27 14.91 -1.21
N ALA A 96 10.57 13.63 -0.99
CA ALA A 96 10.84 12.69 -2.08
C ALA A 96 9.57 12.43 -2.91
N GLY A 97 9.74 12.29 -4.23
CA GLY A 97 8.63 11.99 -5.14
C GLY A 97 8.15 10.53 -5.09
N ALA A 98 8.98 9.59 -4.61
CA ALA A 98 8.62 8.18 -4.45
C ALA A 98 9.66 7.44 -3.61
N ILE A 99 9.25 6.32 -2.98
CA ILE A 99 10.15 5.34 -2.37
C ILE A 99 10.17 4.09 -3.24
N LEU A 100 11.34 3.74 -3.78
CA LEU A 100 11.53 2.51 -4.55
C LEU A 100 11.91 1.36 -3.63
N VAL A 101 11.14 0.27 -3.65
CA VAL A 101 11.36 -0.89 -2.79
C VAL A 101 11.54 -2.15 -3.63
N LEU A 102 12.72 -2.76 -3.57
CA LEU A 102 12.99 -4.06 -4.15
C LEU A 102 12.67 -5.15 -3.13
N THR A 103 11.72 -6.02 -3.43
CA THR A 103 11.29 -7.06 -2.49
C THR A 103 10.82 -8.33 -3.21
N THR A 104 11.04 -9.49 -2.60
CA THR A 104 10.54 -10.77 -3.12
C THR A 104 9.18 -11.12 -2.53
N SER A 105 9.00 -10.90 -1.22
CA SER A 105 7.78 -11.28 -0.49
C SER A 105 6.77 -10.14 -0.31
N GLY A 106 7.15 -8.89 -0.61
CA GLY A 106 6.33 -7.71 -0.31
C GLY A 106 6.47 -7.17 1.12
N THR A 107 7.18 -7.89 2.02
CA THR A 107 7.28 -7.52 3.44
C THR A 107 7.87 -6.13 3.64
N THR A 108 8.93 -5.77 2.92
CA THR A 108 9.56 -4.45 3.04
C THR A 108 8.60 -3.34 2.61
N ALA A 109 7.87 -3.52 1.50
CA ALA A 109 6.90 -2.53 1.04
C ALA A 109 5.75 -2.35 2.06
N ARG A 110 5.28 -3.46 2.66
CA ARG A 110 4.28 -3.42 3.74
C ARG A 110 4.78 -2.64 4.96
N LEU A 111 6.04 -2.85 5.36
CA LEU A 111 6.64 -2.13 6.49
C LEU A 111 6.83 -0.65 6.19
N VAL A 112 7.20 -0.27 4.97
CA VAL A 112 7.26 1.14 4.55
C VAL A 112 5.84 1.74 4.56
N SER A 113 4.84 1.04 4.02
CA SER A 113 3.44 1.45 4.04
C SER A 113 2.90 1.65 5.46
N LYS A 114 3.31 0.82 6.42
CA LYS A 114 2.94 0.95 7.85
C LYS A 114 3.22 2.35 8.40
N TYR A 115 4.31 2.97 7.97
CA TYR A 115 4.75 4.28 8.45
C TYR A 115 4.22 5.47 7.63
N ARG A 116 3.28 5.22 6.71
CA ARG A 116 2.48 6.25 6.02
C ARG A 116 3.30 7.38 5.38
N PRO A 117 4.24 7.09 4.44
CA PRO A 117 4.89 8.16 3.70
C PRO A 117 3.87 8.96 2.87
N VAL A 118 4.15 10.23 2.62
CA VAL A 118 3.33 11.09 1.73
C VAL A 118 3.44 10.64 0.27
N CYS A 119 4.67 10.25 -0.12
CA CYS A 119 4.94 9.83 -1.49
C CYS A 119 4.56 8.37 -1.75
N PRO A 120 4.27 8.00 -3.01
CA PRO A 120 3.97 6.62 -3.39
C PRO A 120 5.15 5.68 -3.16
N ILE A 121 4.82 4.43 -2.82
CA ILE A 121 5.79 3.35 -2.63
C ILE A 121 5.76 2.48 -3.89
N ILE A 122 6.79 2.55 -4.71
CA ILE A 122 6.91 1.73 -5.92
C ILE A 122 7.59 0.41 -5.55
N MET A 123 6.78 -0.63 -5.43
CA MET A 123 7.27 -1.97 -5.09
C MET A 123 7.67 -2.74 -6.34
N VAL A 124 8.96 -3.01 -6.52
CA VAL A 124 9.46 -3.82 -7.64
C VAL A 124 9.68 -5.25 -7.16
N THR A 125 9.00 -6.20 -7.79
CA THR A 125 9.09 -7.62 -7.41
C THR A 125 9.07 -8.55 -8.63
N ARG A 126 9.67 -9.74 -8.45
CA ARG A 126 9.58 -10.87 -9.39
C ARG A 126 8.56 -11.92 -8.96
N ASN A 127 7.87 -11.69 -7.88
CA ASN A 127 6.83 -12.57 -7.36
C ASN A 127 5.46 -11.99 -7.72
N GLU A 128 4.76 -12.65 -8.64
CA GLU A 128 3.45 -12.23 -9.12
C GLU A 128 2.41 -12.18 -8.00
N MET A 129 2.43 -13.15 -7.08
CA MET A 129 1.50 -13.17 -5.95
C MET A 129 1.74 -12.00 -5.00
N ALA A 130 3.03 -11.71 -4.70
CA ALA A 130 3.37 -10.53 -3.89
C ALA A 130 2.91 -9.23 -4.55
N ALA A 131 3.02 -9.10 -5.87
CA ALA A 131 2.50 -7.96 -6.61
C ALA A 131 0.98 -7.83 -6.47
N ARG A 132 0.25 -8.94 -6.58
CA ARG A 132 -1.23 -8.91 -6.50
C ARG A 132 -1.73 -8.44 -5.14
N TYR A 133 -1.30 -9.05 -4.03
CA TYR A 133 -1.84 -8.69 -2.72
C TYR A 133 -1.24 -7.42 -2.13
N SER A 134 -0.15 -6.90 -2.68
CA SER A 134 0.40 -5.61 -2.22
C SER A 134 -0.49 -4.40 -2.52
N HIS A 135 -1.45 -4.54 -3.43
CA HIS A 135 -2.50 -3.53 -3.65
C HIS A 135 -3.39 -3.29 -2.41
N LEU A 136 -3.37 -4.19 -1.43
CA LEU A 136 -4.07 -4.01 -0.16
C LEU A 136 -3.29 -3.14 0.83
N TYR A 137 -2.04 -2.77 0.55
CA TYR A 137 -1.24 -1.90 1.40
C TYR A 137 -1.33 -0.45 0.91
N ARG A 138 -1.62 0.45 1.82
CA ARG A 138 -1.82 1.87 1.49
C ARG A 138 -0.59 2.47 0.82
N GLY A 139 -0.82 3.14 -0.30
CA GLY A 139 0.22 3.84 -1.05
C GLY A 139 1.21 2.94 -1.79
N VAL A 140 1.02 1.61 -1.81
CA VAL A 140 1.90 0.67 -2.52
C VAL A 140 1.42 0.45 -3.94
N TYR A 141 2.30 0.72 -4.90
CA TYR A 141 2.10 0.48 -6.33
C TYR A 141 3.07 -0.62 -6.78
N PRO A 142 2.59 -1.86 -7.00
CA PRO A 142 3.46 -2.95 -7.43
C PRO A 142 3.84 -2.83 -8.89
N PHE A 143 5.14 -3.02 -9.16
CA PHE A 143 5.69 -3.22 -10.47
C PHE A 143 6.22 -4.65 -10.59
N TYR A 144 5.52 -5.49 -11.35
CA TYR A 144 5.94 -6.86 -11.61
C TYR A 144 7.01 -6.88 -12.69
N PHE A 145 8.21 -7.39 -12.35
CA PHE A 145 9.33 -7.55 -13.26
C PHE A 145 9.60 -9.04 -13.48
N PRO A 146 9.07 -9.66 -14.54
CA PRO A 146 9.25 -11.09 -14.79
C PRO A 146 10.71 -11.43 -15.04
N ARG A 147 11.12 -12.65 -14.65
CA ARG A 147 12.44 -13.17 -15.05
C ARG A 147 12.46 -13.36 -16.57
N SER A 148 13.50 -12.86 -17.23
CA SER A 148 13.77 -13.21 -18.62
C SER A 148 13.94 -14.73 -18.76
N PRO A 149 13.36 -15.39 -19.78
CA PRO A 149 13.51 -16.83 -19.99
C PRO A 149 14.97 -17.31 -20.14
N THR A 150 15.85 -16.40 -20.53
CA THR A 150 17.28 -16.67 -20.79
C THR A 150 18.18 -16.79 -19.56
N SER A 151 17.69 -16.59 -18.34
CA SER A 151 18.54 -16.63 -17.13
C SER A 151 18.55 -17.99 -16.41
N ARG A 152 18.15 -19.09 -17.04
CA ARG A 152 18.51 -20.44 -16.54
C ARG A 152 20.01 -20.65 -16.77
N ARG A 153 20.87 -20.14 -15.89
CA ARG A 153 22.24 -20.61 -15.81
C ARG A 153 22.18 -22.12 -15.55
N SER A 154 22.60 -22.89 -16.56
CA SER A 154 22.95 -24.29 -16.41
C SER A 154 23.99 -24.38 -15.28
N HIS A 155 23.60 -24.92 -14.12
CA HIS A 155 24.56 -25.44 -13.15
C HIS A 155 25.15 -26.68 -13.79
N GLY A 156 26.15 -26.48 -14.65
CA GLY A 156 27.02 -27.53 -15.10
C GLY A 156 27.70 -28.14 -13.87
N ARG A 157 27.34 -29.36 -13.53
CA ARG A 157 28.13 -30.20 -12.64
C ARG A 157 29.57 -30.26 -13.20
N ARG A 158 30.50 -29.59 -12.59
CA ARG A 158 31.91 -29.92 -12.77
C ARG A 158 32.18 -31.22 -11.99
N THR A 159 32.12 -32.34 -12.69
CA THR A 159 32.72 -33.58 -12.22
C THR A 159 34.23 -33.34 -12.15
N LEU A 160 34.76 -33.24 -10.94
CA LEU A 160 36.20 -33.34 -10.70
C LEU A 160 36.55 -34.83 -10.87
N THR A 161 37.13 -35.17 -12.02
CA THR A 161 37.86 -36.42 -12.19
C THR A 161 39.22 -36.21 -11.55
N ALA A 162 39.48 -36.91 -10.43
CA ALA A 162 40.79 -37.05 -9.86
C ALA A 162 41.63 -38.00 -10.72
N VAL A 163 42.85 -37.60 -11.02
CA VAL A 163 43.96 -38.46 -11.45
C VAL A 163 45.03 -38.35 -10.38
#